data_6a38c8f1fc97a2e1c67d0d3d135b10c3
#
_entry.id   6a38c8f1fc97a2e1c67d0d3d135b10c3
#
_cell.length_a   1.000
_cell.length_b   1.000
_cell.length_c   1.000
_cell.angle_alpha   90.00
_cell.angle_beta   90.00
_cell.angle_gamma   90.00
#
_symmetry.space_group_name_H-M   'P 1'
#
loop_
_entity.id
_entity.type
_entity.pdbx_description
1 polymer ?
#
loop_
_entity_poly.entity_id
_entity_poly.type
_entity_poly.pdbx_seq_one_letter_code
_entity_poly.pdbx_strand_id
1 'polypeptide(L)'
;MSQNVHRPEYNQMLASIAVPVLLISPDHLISYANDASEAFFGRSRRRLEGHRIDEALIFESERMNAALLSREGDISAQDMELKTPYGVIMVDINISAVAKEPDWRIAVISPRNGGREHIGDQRDAGQQQAMGAPAILGHEIKNPLAGIKGAAQLLARQVDEKSRALTELIVNEVDRIARLLDQMQKLGRSERPELAPANIHLLIERAIRSLRAANRAMPEISINYDPSLPDVYIDADGMVQVLINLLQNAIDALNGRLDGVIGISTRYVMSGALRDTDIDRRAIKLPVEIAISDNGAGVPDHIVDELFSPFVTTKRDGQGLGLAIVRKLVQQMNSRVLFERDHALGQTTFRLLLPVASGKASE
;
A
#
# COMPACT_ATOMS: atom_id res chain seq x y z
N MET A 1 10.94 -35.88 -24.69
CA MET A 1 9.63 -36.18 -24.10
C MET A 1 8.97 -34.87 -23.73
N SER A 2 8.09 -34.36 -24.59
CA SER A 2 7.34 -33.14 -24.35
C SER A 2 6.27 -33.45 -23.31
N GLN A 3 6.37 -32.87 -22.10
CA GLN A 3 5.31 -32.93 -21.12
C GLN A 3 4.10 -32.19 -21.69
N ASN A 4 3.00 -32.92 -21.90
CA ASN A 4 1.70 -32.37 -22.26
C ASN A 4 1.22 -31.54 -21.06
N VAL A 5 1.46 -30.21 -21.07
CA VAL A 5 0.93 -29.27 -20.07
C VAL A 5 -0.58 -29.24 -20.29
N HIS A 6 -1.33 -29.89 -19.41
CA HIS A 6 -2.79 -29.85 -19.46
C HIS A 6 -3.27 -28.41 -19.18
N ARG A 7 -3.89 -27.78 -20.18
CA ARG A 7 -4.45 -26.45 -20.06
C ARG A 7 -5.76 -26.54 -19.28
N PRO A 8 -5.94 -25.78 -18.16
CA PRO A 8 -7.18 -25.81 -17.41
C PRO A 8 -8.35 -25.33 -18.27
N GLU A 9 -9.55 -25.83 -18.00
CA GLU A 9 -10.77 -25.41 -18.67
C GLU A 9 -11.11 -23.94 -18.33
N TYR A 10 -11.76 -23.23 -19.25
CA TYR A 10 -12.12 -21.82 -19.08
C TYR A 10 -12.92 -21.55 -17.80
N ASN A 11 -13.83 -22.47 -17.42
CA ASN A 11 -14.60 -22.39 -16.19
C ASN A 11 -13.74 -22.44 -14.93
N GLN A 12 -12.68 -23.26 -14.94
CA GLN A 12 -11.72 -23.34 -13.81
C GLN A 12 -10.89 -22.06 -13.71
N MET A 13 -10.52 -21.46 -14.85
CA MET A 13 -9.79 -20.21 -14.87
C MET A 13 -10.65 -19.04 -14.33
N LEU A 14 -11.92 -18.95 -14.75
CA LEU A 14 -12.84 -17.94 -14.25
C LEU A 14 -13.18 -18.13 -12.77
N ALA A 15 -13.34 -19.37 -12.31
CA ALA A 15 -13.58 -19.67 -10.89
C ALA A 15 -12.42 -19.24 -9.98
N SER A 16 -11.18 -19.31 -10.47
CA SER A 16 -9.98 -18.96 -9.70
C SER A 16 -9.70 -17.43 -9.63
N ILE A 17 -10.49 -16.61 -10.33
CA ILE A 17 -10.36 -15.13 -10.24
C ILE A 17 -10.84 -14.66 -8.87
N ALA A 18 -9.99 -13.94 -8.14
CA ALA A 18 -10.23 -13.53 -6.76
C ALA A 18 -11.22 -12.35 -6.61
N VAL A 19 -11.64 -11.71 -7.70
CA VAL A 19 -12.67 -10.67 -7.70
C VAL A 19 -14.00 -11.21 -8.22
N PRO A 20 -15.16 -10.70 -7.77
CA PRO A 20 -16.47 -11.06 -8.29
C PRO A 20 -16.58 -10.84 -9.79
N VAL A 21 -16.89 -11.93 -10.52
CA VAL A 21 -17.11 -11.92 -11.97
C VAL A 21 -18.48 -12.54 -12.26
N LEU A 22 -19.30 -11.79 -13.00
CA LEU A 22 -20.62 -12.23 -13.46
C LEU A 22 -20.66 -12.23 -14.99
N LEU A 23 -21.22 -13.28 -15.60
CA LEU A 23 -21.57 -13.30 -17.01
C LEU A 23 -23.07 -13.02 -17.13
N ILE A 24 -23.42 -12.03 -17.95
CA ILE A 24 -24.78 -11.52 -18.12
C ILE A 24 -25.26 -11.87 -19.53
N SER A 25 -26.41 -12.53 -19.61
CA SER A 25 -27.05 -12.88 -20.87
C SER A 25 -27.72 -11.67 -21.54
N PRO A 26 -28.11 -11.79 -22.83
CA PRO A 26 -28.86 -10.74 -23.53
C PRO A 26 -30.17 -10.38 -22.84
N ASP A 27 -30.75 -11.26 -22.05
CA ASP A 27 -32.01 -11.03 -21.29
C ASP A 27 -31.78 -10.42 -19.91
N HIS A 28 -30.54 -9.90 -19.65
CA HIS A 28 -30.11 -9.32 -18.38
C HIS A 28 -30.11 -10.30 -17.20
N LEU A 29 -30.00 -11.62 -17.47
CA LEU A 29 -29.90 -12.64 -16.45
C LEU A 29 -28.43 -12.99 -16.18
N ILE A 30 -28.12 -13.25 -14.93
CA ILE A 30 -26.79 -13.79 -14.54
C ILE A 30 -26.72 -15.23 -15.01
N SER A 31 -25.85 -15.52 -15.97
CA SER A 31 -25.64 -16.86 -16.53
C SER A 31 -24.48 -17.60 -15.87
N TYR A 32 -23.56 -16.87 -15.25
CA TYR A 32 -22.42 -17.42 -14.51
C TYR A 32 -21.99 -16.47 -13.41
N ALA A 33 -21.61 -17.02 -12.27
CA ALA A 33 -20.99 -16.33 -11.16
C ALA A 33 -19.80 -17.14 -10.65
N ASN A 34 -18.63 -16.52 -10.44
CA ASN A 34 -17.47 -17.21 -9.89
C ASN A 34 -17.54 -17.34 -8.35
N ASP A 35 -16.60 -18.05 -7.74
CA ASP A 35 -16.56 -18.31 -6.30
C ASP A 35 -16.44 -17.01 -5.48
N ALA A 36 -15.69 -16.02 -6.00
CA ALA A 36 -15.60 -14.71 -5.38
C ALA A 36 -16.94 -13.97 -5.35
N SER A 37 -17.80 -14.17 -6.36
CA SER A 37 -19.16 -13.63 -6.38
C SER A 37 -20.06 -14.24 -5.29
N GLU A 38 -19.93 -15.56 -5.02
CA GLU A 38 -20.68 -16.20 -3.94
C GLU A 38 -20.35 -15.57 -2.58
N ALA A 39 -19.05 -15.40 -2.30
CA ALA A 39 -18.57 -14.79 -1.06
C ALA A 39 -19.03 -13.32 -0.95
N PHE A 40 -18.95 -12.59 -2.05
CA PHE A 40 -19.28 -11.16 -2.11
C PHE A 40 -20.78 -10.88 -1.90
N PHE A 41 -21.67 -11.63 -2.57
CA PHE A 41 -23.10 -11.45 -2.47
C PHE A 41 -23.73 -12.24 -1.31
N GLY A 42 -22.98 -13.10 -0.63
CA GLY A 42 -23.52 -13.99 0.40
C GLY A 42 -24.61 -14.95 -0.12
N ARG A 43 -24.56 -15.27 -1.39
CA ARG A 43 -25.53 -16.13 -2.10
C ARG A 43 -24.77 -17.18 -2.90
N SER A 44 -25.25 -18.44 -2.86
CA SER A 44 -24.66 -19.49 -3.69
C SER A 44 -24.85 -19.19 -5.18
N ARG A 45 -23.93 -19.71 -6.02
CA ARG A 45 -24.01 -19.61 -7.48
C ARG A 45 -25.41 -19.96 -8.02
N ARG A 46 -26.00 -21.06 -7.54
CA ARG A 46 -27.36 -21.48 -7.93
C ARG A 46 -28.46 -20.46 -7.62
N ARG A 47 -28.23 -19.58 -6.65
CA ARG A 47 -29.16 -18.50 -6.29
C ARG A 47 -28.85 -17.19 -7.00
N LEU A 48 -27.68 -17.05 -7.58
CA LEU A 48 -27.31 -15.90 -8.41
C LEU A 48 -27.67 -16.15 -9.87
N GLU A 49 -27.37 -17.34 -10.40
CA GLU A 49 -27.68 -17.73 -11.77
C GLU A 49 -29.17 -17.78 -12.00
N GLY A 50 -29.61 -17.25 -13.14
CA GLY A 50 -31.03 -17.13 -13.52
C GLY A 50 -31.75 -15.92 -12.94
N HIS A 51 -31.13 -15.15 -12.03
CA HIS A 51 -31.72 -13.90 -11.53
C HIS A 51 -31.29 -12.71 -12.40
N ARG A 52 -32.09 -11.65 -12.36
CA ARG A 52 -31.78 -10.43 -13.10
C ARG A 52 -30.59 -9.69 -12.46
N ILE A 53 -29.78 -9.06 -13.30
CA ILE A 53 -28.58 -8.32 -12.82
C ILE A 53 -28.99 -7.11 -11.94
N ASP A 54 -30.09 -6.44 -12.23
CA ASP A 54 -30.63 -5.31 -11.46
C ASP A 54 -31.21 -5.69 -10.09
N GLU A 55 -31.49 -6.99 -9.85
CA GLU A 55 -31.83 -7.52 -8.53
C GLU A 55 -30.62 -7.83 -7.69
N ALA A 56 -29.48 -8.12 -8.33
CA ALA A 56 -28.23 -8.45 -7.67
C ALA A 56 -27.36 -7.20 -7.43
N LEU A 57 -27.36 -6.25 -8.36
CA LEU A 57 -26.59 -5.00 -8.33
C LEU A 57 -27.56 -3.83 -8.14
N ILE A 58 -27.74 -3.37 -6.92
CA ILE A 58 -28.60 -2.23 -6.58
C ILE A 58 -27.71 -1.06 -6.18
N PHE A 59 -27.62 -0.06 -7.05
CA PHE A 59 -26.89 1.18 -6.80
C PHE A 59 -27.83 2.29 -6.34
N GLU A 60 -27.33 3.27 -5.57
CA GLU A 60 -28.10 4.47 -5.25
C GLU A 60 -28.35 5.37 -6.47
N SER A 61 -27.47 5.31 -7.46
CA SER A 61 -27.57 6.08 -8.69
C SER A 61 -28.60 5.47 -9.66
N GLU A 62 -29.72 6.14 -9.89
CA GLU A 62 -30.71 5.74 -10.91
C GLU A 62 -30.09 5.65 -12.32
N ARG A 63 -29.15 6.54 -12.63
CA ARG A 63 -28.42 6.53 -13.90
C ARG A 63 -27.60 5.24 -14.07
N MET A 64 -26.97 4.76 -12.99
CA MET A 64 -26.19 3.51 -13.03
C MET A 64 -27.14 2.31 -13.17
N ASN A 65 -28.24 2.27 -12.45
CA ASN A 65 -29.25 1.20 -12.58
C ASN A 65 -29.83 1.15 -14.00
N ALA A 66 -30.08 2.30 -14.64
CA ALA A 66 -30.49 2.36 -16.03
C ALA A 66 -29.41 1.89 -17.01
N ALA A 67 -28.14 2.23 -16.74
CA ALA A 67 -27.00 1.81 -17.56
C ALA A 67 -26.78 0.29 -17.49
N LEU A 68 -27.04 -0.37 -16.35
CA LEU A 68 -26.97 -1.84 -16.24
C LEU A 68 -27.86 -2.56 -17.24
N LEU A 69 -29.03 -1.97 -17.53
CA LEU A 69 -30.04 -2.51 -18.46
C LEU A 69 -29.85 -1.98 -19.88
N SER A 70 -28.95 -1.03 -20.10
CA SER A 70 -28.60 -0.54 -21.44
C SER A 70 -27.69 -1.55 -22.14
N ARG A 71 -27.93 -1.78 -23.43
CA ARG A 71 -27.06 -2.62 -24.28
C ARG A 71 -25.96 -1.80 -24.96
N GLU A 72 -25.93 -0.50 -24.78
CA GLU A 72 -25.00 0.40 -25.47
C GLU A 72 -23.73 0.64 -24.64
N GLY A 73 -22.58 0.25 -25.19
CA GLY A 73 -21.26 0.59 -24.70
C GLY A 73 -20.77 -0.20 -23.48
N ASP A 74 -19.48 -0.07 -23.22
CA ASP A 74 -18.85 -0.56 -21.98
C ASP A 74 -19.15 0.42 -20.84
N ILE A 75 -19.37 -0.10 -19.66
CA ILE A 75 -19.58 0.68 -18.44
C ILE A 75 -18.34 0.55 -17.58
N SER A 76 -17.73 1.66 -17.27
CA SER A 76 -16.69 1.74 -16.24
C SER A 76 -17.09 2.80 -15.23
N ALA A 77 -17.38 2.40 -14.02
CA ALA A 77 -17.79 3.30 -12.94
C ALA A 77 -16.97 3.01 -11.69
N GLN A 78 -16.54 4.06 -11.03
CA GLN A 78 -15.72 4.00 -9.83
C GLN A 78 -16.45 4.64 -8.65
N ASP A 79 -16.05 4.25 -7.42
CA ASP A 79 -16.61 4.80 -6.18
C ASP A 79 -18.14 4.68 -6.11
N MET A 80 -18.70 3.55 -6.54
CA MET A 80 -20.14 3.32 -6.56
C MET A 80 -20.59 2.66 -5.25
N GLU A 81 -21.64 3.21 -4.65
CA GLU A 81 -22.30 2.60 -3.49
C GLU A 81 -23.21 1.45 -3.94
N LEU A 82 -22.81 0.23 -3.60
CA LEU A 82 -23.54 -0.99 -3.88
C LEU A 82 -24.18 -1.54 -2.60
N LYS A 83 -25.49 -1.76 -2.62
CA LYS A 83 -26.22 -2.41 -1.54
C LYS A 83 -25.99 -3.92 -1.57
N THR A 84 -25.45 -4.46 -0.50
CA THR A 84 -25.25 -5.91 -0.30
C THR A 84 -26.01 -6.39 0.94
N PRO A 85 -26.18 -7.69 1.15
CA PRO A 85 -26.75 -8.24 2.39
C PRO A 85 -25.99 -7.85 3.65
N TYR A 86 -24.71 -7.48 3.51
CA TYR A 86 -23.81 -7.09 4.61
C TYR A 86 -23.74 -5.58 4.83
N GLY A 87 -24.50 -4.78 4.08
CA GLY A 87 -24.52 -3.32 4.13
C GLY A 87 -24.16 -2.67 2.80
N VAL A 88 -23.99 -1.36 2.83
CA VAL A 88 -23.54 -0.58 1.66
C VAL A 88 -22.02 -0.61 1.59
N ILE A 89 -21.49 -1.00 0.46
CA ILE A 89 -20.05 -1.05 0.21
C ILE A 89 -19.69 -0.25 -1.04
N MET A 90 -18.50 0.37 -1.00
CA MET A 90 -17.97 1.05 -2.17
C MET A 90 -17.34 0.03 -3.11
N VAL A 91 -17.68 0.13 -4.41
CA VAL A 91 -17.15 -0.75 -5.45
C VAL A 91 -16.78 0.04 -6.70
N ASP A 92 -15.78 -0.47 -7.40
CA ASP A 92 -15.55 -0.16 -8.81
C ASP A 92 -16.18 -1.26 -9.65
N ILE A 93 -16.88 -0.90 -10.69
CA ILE A 93 -17.53 -1.85 -11.57
C ILE A 93 -17.15 -1.59 -13.03
N ASN A 94 -16.76 -2.68 -13.71
CA ASN A 94 -16.51 -2.71 -15.13
C ASN A 94 -17.45 -3.71 -15.78
N ILE A 95 -18.23 -3.28 -16.77
CA ILE A 95 -19.10 -4.15 -17.56
C ILE A 95 -18.73 -3.95 -19.03
N SER A 96 -18.25 -5.01 -19.67
CA SER A 96 -17.83 -5.00 -21.07
C SER A 96 -18.52 -6.09 -21.89
N ALA A 97 -18.64 -5.88 -23.19
CA ALA A 97 -19.15 -6.87 -24.11
C ALA A 97 -18.18 -8.05 -24.26
N VAL A 98 -18.70 -9.26 -24.44
CA VAL A 98 -17.89 -10.44 -24.73
C VAL A 98 -17.42 -10.40 -26.19
N ALA A 99 -16.12 -10.58 -26.40
CA ALA A 99 -15.55 -10.62 -27.74
C ALA A 99 -16.25 -11.70 -28.60
N LYS A 100 -16.73 -11.33 -29.79
CA LYS A 100 -17.51 -12.14 -30.75
C LYS A 100 -18.97 -12.43 -30.36
N GLU A 101 -19.41 -12.08 -29.16
CA GLU A 101 -20.79 -12.22 -28.67
C GLU A 101 -21.21 -10.92 -28.00
N PRO A 102 -21.43 -9.83 -28.75
CA PRO A 102 -21.61 -8.48 -28.21
C PRO A 102 -22.87 -8.31 -27.35
N ASP A 103 -23.84 -9.23 -27.48
CA ASP A 103 -25.05 -9.24 -26.66
C ASP A 103 -24.81 -9.80 -25.25
N TRP A 104 -23.70 -10.52 -25.05
CA TRP A 104 -23.28 -11.01 -23.74
C TRP A 104 -22.33 -10.02 -23.09
N ARG A 105 -22.42 -9.88 -21.78
CA ARG A 105 -21.58 -8.93 -21.03
C ARG A 105 -20.91 -9.60 -19.84
N ILE A 106 -19.72 -9.16 -19.53
CA ILE A 106 -18.98 -9.56 -18.33
C ILE A 106 -18.97 -8.37 -17.38
N ALA A 107 -19.46 -8.56 -16.16
CA ALA A 107 -19.32 -7.61 -15.08
C ALA A 107 -18.21 -8.07 -14.12
N VAL A 108 -17.24 -7.20 -13.89
CA VAL A 108 -16.18 -7.36 -12.89
C VAL A 108 -16.42 -6.32 -11.80
N ILE A 109 -16.52 -6.78 -10.55
CA ILE A 109 -16.81 -5.91 -9.41
C ILE A 109 -15.60 -5.95 -8.50
N SER A 110 -15.01 -4.81 -8.25
CA SER A 110 -13.85 -4.65 -7.36
C SER A 110 -14.30 -3.96 -6.07
N PRO A 111 -14.50 -4.70 -4.96
CA PRO A 111 -14.84 -4.08 -3.68
C PRO A 111 -13.73 -3.14 -3.22
N ARG A 112 -14.08 -1.91 -2.87
CA ARG A 112 -13.16 -0.99 -2.23
C ARG A 112 -13.32 -1.09 -0.72
N ASN A 113 -12.34 -1.65 -0.07
CA ASN A 113 -12.23 -1.53 1.38
C ASN A 113 -11.87 -0.08 1.69
N GLY A 114 -12.88 0.69 2.06
CA GLY A 114 -12.88 2.04 2.65
C GLY A 114 -11.62 2.92 2.49
N GLY A 115 -11.16 3.18 1.26
CA GLY A 115 -10.05 4.09 0.99
C GLY A 115 -9.80 4.15 -0.51
N ARG A 116 -10.00 5.33 -1.10
CA ARG A 116 -9.76 5.62 -2.51
C ARG A 116 -8.36 5.18 -2.93
N GLU A 117 -8.24 4.09 -3.69
CA GLU A 117 -7.01 3.72 -4.37
C GLU A 117 -7.20 3.86 -5.88
N HIS A 118 -6.32 4.63 -6.47
CA HIS A 118 -6.25 4.90 -7.90
C HIS A 118 -5.69 3.69 -8.66
N ILE A 119 -6.32 3.42 -9.81
CA ILE A 119 -5.89 2.40 -10.80
C ILE A 119 -4.54 2.82 -11.37
N GLY A 120 -3.54 2.02 -11.08
CA GLY A 120 -2.19 2.16 -11.61
C GLY A 120 -1.27 1.01 -11.24
N ASP A 121 -1.79 -0.15 -10.84
CA ASP A 121 -0.99 -1.38 -10.81
C ASP A 121 -1.89 -2.61 -10.57
N GLN A 122 -2.21 -3.32 -11.64
CA GLN A 122 -2.96 -4.60 -11.58
C GLN A 122 -2.16 -5.77 -10.96
N ARG A 123 -0.96 -5.52 -10.44
CA ARG A 123 -0.11 -6.57 -9.82
C ARG A 123 -0.27 -6.71 -8.30
N ASP A 124 -0.85 -5.73 -7.61
CA ASP A 124 -0.90 -5.70 -6.15
C ASP A 124 -2.17 -6.32 -5.52
N ALA A 125 -3.22 -6.62 -6.29
CA ALA A 125 -4.49 -7.13 -5.75
C ALA A 125 -4.39 -8.51 -5.05
N GLY A 126 -3.41 -9.35 -5.43
CA GLY A 126 -3.17 -10.65 -4.79
C GLY A 126 -2.49 -10.57 -3.42
N GLN A 127 -1.77 -9.46 -3.14
CA GLN A 127 -1.02 -9.32 -1.89
C GLN A 127 -1.83 -8.66 -0.76
N GLN A 128 -2.86 -7.87 -1.08
CA GLN A 128 -3.68 -7.18 -0.06
C GLN A 128 -4.66 -8.09 0.68
N GLN A 129 -5.13 -9.19 0.07
CA GLN A 129 -5.96 -10.18 0.77
C GLN A 129 -5.22 -10.95 1.88
N ALA A 130 -3.90 -11.05 1.78
CA ALA A 130 -3.06 -11.63 2.83
C ALA A 130 -2.87 -10.69 4.05
N MET A 131 -3.19 -9.41 3.94
CA MET A 131 -2.89 -8.40 4.97
C MET A 131 -4.03 -8.08 5.94
N GLY A 132 -5.29 -8.46 5.65
CA GLY A 132 -6.43 -8.24 6.58
C GLY A 132 -6.42 -9.14 7.81
N ALA A 133 -5.86 -10.33 7.71
CA ALA A 133 -5.75 -11.30 8.81
C ALA A 133 -4.75 -10.91 9.92
N PRO A 134 -3.61 -10.22 9.66
CA PRO A 134 -2.61 -9.92 10.69
C PRO A 134 -3.06 -8.95 11.78
N ALA A 135 -4.06 -8.11 11.54
CA ALA A 135 -4.51 -7.13 12.53
C ALA A 135 -5.21 -7.79 13.73
N ILE A 136 -5.98 -8.84 13.49
CA ILE A 136 -6.69 -9.60 14.54
C ILE A 136 -5.73 -10.57 15.24
N LEU A 137 -4.86 -11.24 14.47
CA LEU A 137 -3.90 -12.22 14.98
C LEU A 137 -2.75 -11.61 15.79
N GLY A 138 -2.46 -10.32 15.59
CA GLY A 138 -1.26 -9.70 16.18
C GLY A 138 -1.27 -9.68 17.71
N HIS A 139 -2.42 -9.46 18.36
CA HIS A 139 -2.53 -9.53 19.83
C HIS A 139 -2.44 -10.97 20.35
N GLU A 140 -3.03 -11.91 19.64
CA GLU A 140 -3.01 -13.32 19.99
C GLU A 140 -1.63 -13.96 19.82
N ILE A 141 -0.82 -13.48 18.85
CA ILE A 141 0.57 -13.96 18.66
C ILE A 141 1.53 -13.26 19.62
N LYS A 142 1.31 -11.98 19.99
CA LYS A 142 2.16 -11.27 20.96
C LYS A 142 2.11 -11.91 22.36
N ASN A 143 0.97 -12.45 22.76
CA ASN A 143 0.81 -13.10 24.06
C ASN A 143 1.73 -14.32 24.24
N PRO A 144 1.75 -15.34 23.35
CA PRO A 144 2.70 -16.44 23.47
C PRO A 144 4.16 -15.99 23.32
N LEU A 145 4.44 -14.99 22.48
CA LEU A 145 5.81 -14.44 22.35
C LEU A 145 6.28 -13.81 23.66
N ALA A 146 5.42 -13.08 24.38
CA ALA A 146 5.74 -12.54 25.70
C ALA A 146 6.03 -13.66 26.72
N GLY A 147 5.28 -14.77 26.66
CA GLY A 147 5.55 -15.96 27.47
C GLY A 147 6.91 -16.59 27.18
N ILE A 148 7.26 -16.78 25.91
CA ILE A 148 8.56 -17.32 25.48
C ILE A 148 9.70 -16.40 25.94
N LYS A 149 9.54 -15.08 25.76
CA LYS A 149 10.52 -14.08 26.22
C LYS A 149 10.74 -14.15 27.72
N GLY A 150 9.64 -14.19 28.50
CA GLY A 150 9.70 -14.30 29.97
C GLY A 150 10.41 -15.58 30.43
N ALA A 151 10.10 -16.73 29.81
CA ALA A 151 10.76 -17.99 30.09
C ALA A 151 12.25 -17.95 29.79
N ALA A 152 12.65 -17.41 28.62
CA ALA A 152 14.05 -17.25 28.26
C ALA A 152 14.81 -16.33 29.22
N GLN A 153 14.20 -15.24 29.66
CA GLN A 153 14.78 -14.32 30.64
C GLN A 153 14.95 -14.97 32.04
N LEU A 154 14.03 -15.81 32.45
CA LEU A 154 14.16 -16.57 33.71
C LEU A 154 15.28 -17.62 33.61
N LEU A 155 15.35 -18.35 32.49
CA LEU A 155 16.42 -19.32 32.22
C LEU A 155 17.79 -18.65 32.21
N ALA A 156 17.94 -17.46 31.63
CA ALA A 156 19.19 -16.72 31.60
C ALA A 156 19.78 -16.42 32.98
N ARG A 157 18.96 -16.43 34.04
CA ARG A 157 19.39 -16.23 35.43
C ARG A 157 19.92 -17.51 36.10
N GLN A 158 19.64 -18.68 35.53
CA GLN A 158 19.88 -19.98 36.16
C GLN A 158 20.91 -20.84 35.40
N VAL A 159 21.36 -20.39 34.22
CA VAL A 159 22.24 -21.14 33.34
C VAL A 159 23.67 -20.57 33.33
N ASP A 160 24.62 -21.38 32.87
CA ASP A 160 25.99 -20.98 32.65
C ASP A 160 26.14 -19.95 31.49
N GLU A 161 27.31 -19.37 31.34
CA GLU A 161 27.61 -18.29 30.39
C GLU A 161 27.37 -18.73 28.94
N LYS A 162 27.67 -19.99 28.58
CA LYS A 162 27.44 -20.54 27.24
C LYS A 162 25.94 -20.69 26.91
N SER A 163 25.16 -21.13 27.87
CA SER A 163 23.71 -21.26 27.75
C SER A 163 23.00 -19.91 27.82
N ARG A 164 23.63 -18.90 28.49
CA ARG A 164 23.11 -17.52 28.51
C ARG A 164 23.11 -16.89 27.12
N ALA A 165 24.12 -17.10 26.30
CA ALA A 165 24.17 -16.63 24.93
C ALA A 165 23.01 -17.18 24.08
N LEU A 166 22.60 -18.44 24.33
CA LEU A 166 21.41 -19.03 23.66
C LEU A 166 20.10 -18.39 24.13
N THR A 167 19.97 -18.10 25.42
CA THR A 167 18.75 -17.42 25.93
C THR A 167 18.64 -15.99 25.43
N GLU A 168 19.77 -15.26 25.30
CA GLU A 168 19.81 -13.94 24.68
C GLU A 168 19.42 -13.98 23.21
N LEU A 169 19.86 -15.00 22.46
CA LEU A 169 19.44 -15.20 21.08
C LEU A 169 17.93 -15.40 20.97
N ILE A 170 17.32 -16.21 21.85
CA ILE A 170 15.88 -16.41 21.91
C ILE A 170 15.14 -15.09 22.18
N VAL A 171 15.60 -14.31 23.16
CA VAL A 171 14.98 -13.00 23.47
C VAL A 171 15.05 -12.06 22.28
N ASN A 172 16.22 -11.97 21.61
CA ASN A 172 16.41 -11.11 20.45
C ASN A 172 15.51 -11.52 19.28
N GLU A 173 15.34 -12.83 19.02
CA GLU A 173 14.48 -13.31 17.95
C GLU A 173 12.99 -13.09 18.25
N VAL A 174 12.57 -13.26 19.51
CA VAL A 174 11.21 -12.92 19.95
C VAL A 174 10.92 -11.42 19.75
N ASP A 175 11.86 -10.56 20.12
CA ASP A 175 11.72 -9.11 19.92
C ASP A 175 11.71 -8.74 18.43
N ARG A 176 12.43 -9.48 17.59
CA ARG A 176 12.39 -9.33 16.13
C ARG A 176 11.02 -9.69 15.57
N ILE A 177 10.46 -10.84 15.98
CA ILE A 177 9.12 -11.27 15.55
C ILE A 177 8.05 -10.28 16.02
N ALA A 178 8.13 -9.78 17.25
CA ALA A 178 7.19 -8.79 17.78
C ALA A 178 7.21 -7.49 16.94
N ARG A 179 8.40 -7.00 16.57
CA ARG A 179 8.54 -5.83 15.69
C ARG A 179 7.97 -6.07 14.29
N LEU A 180 8.17 -7.27 13.72
CA LEU A 180 7.56 -7.65 12.43
C LEU A 180 6.03 -7.58 12.49
N LEU A 181 5.43 -8.15 13.54
CA LEU A 181 3.99 -8.11 13.75
C LEU A 181 3.46 -6.69 13.89
N ASP A 182 4.17 -5.81 14.62
CA ASP A 182 3.80 -4.39 14.73
C ASP A 182 3.79 -3.68 13.38
N GLN A 183 4.79 -3.94 12.54
CA GLN A 183 4.87 -3.35 11.21
C GLN A 183 3.80 -3.90 10.27
N MET A 184 3.51 -5.21 10.32
CA MET A 184 2.40 -5.81 9.57
C MET A 184 1.04 -5.25 10.01
N GLN A 185 0.83 -5.06 11.32
CA GLN A 185 -0.38 -4.42 11.82
C GLN A 185 -0.55 -2.99 11.31
N LYS A 186 0.54 -2.20 11.27
CA LYS A 186 0.53 -0.85 10.69
C LYS A 186 0.18 -0.86 9.21
N LEU A 187 0.62 -1.87 8.44
CA LEU A 187 0.24 -2.05 7.04
C LEU A 187 -1.23 -2.47 6.88
N GLY A 188 -1.79 -3.26 7.81
CA GLY A 188 -3.18 -3.72 7.77
C GLY A 188 -4.22 -2.72 8.28
N ARG A 189 -3.84 -1.71 9.08
CA ARG A 189 -4.78 -0.72 9.62
C ARG A 189 -5.17 0.31 8.57
N SER A 190 -6.48 0.46 8.33
CA SER A 190 -7.07 1.49 7.46
C SER A 190 -7.56 2.71 8.26
N GLU A 191 -6.82 3.11 9.30
CA GLU A 191 -7.16 4.34 10.02
C GLU A 191 -6.93 5.54 9.09
N ARG A 192 -7.92 6.44 9.00
CA ARG A 192 -7.77 7.69 8.25
C ARG A 192 -6.79 8.58 9.00
N PRO A 193 -5.72 9.07 8.35
CA PRO A 193 -4.78 9.98 8.99
C PRO A 193 -5.49 11.30 9.31
N GLU A 194 -5.12 11.93 10.41
CA GLU A 194 -5.55 13.28 10.74
C GLU A 194 -4.63 14.27 10.02
N LEU A 195 -5.10 14.75 8.85
CA LEU A 195 -4.33 15.71 8.06
C LEU A 195 -4.48 17.13 8.63
N ALA A 196 -3.36 17.79 8.84
CA ALA A 196 -3.29 19.16 9.35
C ALA A 196 -2.14 19.95 8.70
N PRO A 197 -2.18 21.29 8.71
CA PRO A 197 -1.03 22.11 8.32
C PRO A 197 0.18 21.80 9.20
N ALA A 198 1.33 21.54 8.57
CA ALA A 198 2.57 21.24 9.27
C ALA A 198 3.78 21.85 8.58
N ASN A 199 4.73 22.35 9.36
CA ASN A 199 6.01 22.80 8.84
C ASN A 199 6.95 21.60 8.60
N ILE A 200 7.30 21.38 7.34
CA ILE A 200 8.05 20.19 6.94
C ILE A 200 9.49 20.17 7.52
N HIS A 201 10.12 21.30 7.67
CA HIS A 201 11.48 21.39 8.22
C HIS A 201 11.52 20.93 9.68
N LEU A 202 10.50 21.27 10.47
CA LEU A 202 10.39 20.81 11.87
C LEU A 202 10.23 19.28 11.95
N LEU A 203 9.53 18.67 10.99
CA LEU A 203 9.34 17.22 10.94
C LEU A 203 10.63 16.50 10.52
N ILE A 204 11.38 17.07 9.57
CA ILE A 204 12.70 16.55 9.18
C ILE A 204 13.66 16.59 10.38
N GLU A 205 13.73 17.72 11.09
CA GLU A 205 14.56 17.87 12.29
C GLU A 205 14.16 16.86 13.40
N ARG A 206 12.84 16.62 13.57
CA ARG A 206 12.33 15.63 14.53
C ARG A 206 12.80 14.21 14.15
N ALA A 207 12.74 13.84 12.87
CA ALA A 207 13.21 12.55 12.37
C ALA A 207 14.72 12.36 12.57
N ILE A 208 15.52 13.39 12.22
CA ILE A 208 16.99 13.38 12.41
C ILE A 208 17.34 13.21 13.89
N ARG A 209 16.69 13.97 14.79
CA ARG A 209 16.92 13.85 16.24
C ARG A 209 16.60 12.46 16.76
N SER A 210 15.51 11.85 16.30
CA SER A 210 15.14 10.49 16.68
C SER A 210 16.19 9.46 16.26
N LEU A 211 16.72 9.59 15.03
CA LEU A 211 17.75 8.71 14.53
C LEU A 211 19.09 8.90 15.23
N ARG A 212 19.49 10.14 15.55
CA ARG A 212 20.71 10.43 16.33
C ARG A 212 20.65 9.84 17.74
N ALA A 213 19.48 9.82 18.36
CA ALA A 213 19.30 9.20 19.67
C ALA A 213 19.42 7.67 19.62
N ALA A 214 19.03 7.05 18.51
CA ALA A 214 19.05 5.60 18.32
C ALA A 214 20.42 5.06 17.82
N ASN A 215 21.18 5.86 17.06
CA ASN A 215 22.42 5.46 16.41
C ASN A 215 23.63 6.16 17.02
N ARG A 216 24.62 5.37 17.49
CA ARG A 216 25.86 5.92 18.08
C ARG A 216 26.78 6.60 17.06
N ALA A 217 26.72 6.17 15.80
CA ALA A 217 27.49 6.74 14.70
C ALA A 217 26.53 7.07 13.56
N MET A 218 26.39 8.36 13.26
CA MET A 218 25.59 8.84 12.13
C MET A 218 26.53 9.30 11.01
N PRO A 219 26.20 9.02 9.73
CA PRO A 219 26.92 9.59 8.61
C PRO A 219 26.74 11.11 8.58
N GLU A 220 27.54 11.79 7.78
CA GLU A 220 27.36 13.20 7.50
C GLU A 220 26.02 13.45 6.82
N ILE A 221 25.27 14.43 7.34
CA ILE A 221 23.99 14.86 6.75
C ILE A 221 24.17 16.27 6.23
N SER A 222 24.13 16.42 4.92
CA SER A 222 24.11 17.71 4.22
C SER A 222 22.67 18.16 4.04
N ILE A 223 22.35 19.36 4.52
CA ILE A 223 20.99 19.91 4.52
C ILE A 223 20.94 21.16 3.65
N ASN A 224 19.99 21.20 2.71
CA ASN A 224 19.72 22.34 1.87
C ASN A 224 18.20 22.63 1.84
N TYR A 225 17.74 23.48 2.75
CA TYR A 225 16.34 23.84 2.87
C TYR A 225 16.01 25.11 2.08
N ASP A 226 14.84 25.10 1.43
CA ASP A 226 14.17 26.31 0.95
C ASP A 226 13.33 26.89 2.11
N PRO A 227 13.74 27.98 2.76
CA PRO A 227 13.04 28.53 3.91
C PRO A 227 11.70 29.19 3.56
N SER A 228 11.39 29.36 2.26
CA SER A 228 10.18 30.02 1.78
C SER A 228 9.00 29.05 1.61
N LEU A 229 9.20 27.74 1.87
CA LEU A 229 8.15 26.76 1.69
C LEU A 229 6.95 27.01 2.60
N PRO A 230 5.73 26.95 2.05
CA PRO A 230 4.51 27.00 2.85
C PRO A 230 4.33 25.72 3.64
N ASP A 231 3.47 25.76 4.67
CA ASP A 231 3.05 24.57 5.39
C ASP A 231 2.40 23.56 4.45
N VAL A 232 2.66 22.28 4.68
CA VAL A 232 2.09 21.15 3.94
C VAL A 232 0.89 20.56 4.69
N TYR A 233 -0.09 20.00 3.97
CA TYR A 233 -1.30 19.43 4.56
C TYR A 233 -1.17 17.92 4.68
N ILE A 234 -0.68 17.45 5.83
CA ILE A 234 -0.27 16.05 6.04
C ILE A 234 -0.53 15.60 7.49
N ASP A 235 -0.43 14.29 7.75
CA ASP A 235 -0.29 13.71 9.07
C ASP A 235 1.18 13.84 9.54
N ALA A 236 1.40 14.63 10.59
CA ALA A 236 2.73 14.95 11.09
C ALA A 236 3.47 13.70 11.62
N ASP A 237 2.79 12.81 12.34
CA ASP A 237 3.42 11.60 12.90
C ASP A 237 3.69 10.54 11.81
N GLY A 238 2.75 10.38 10.86
CA GLY A 238 2.95 9.57 9.67
C GLY A 238 4.13 10.05 8.84
N MET A 239 4.27 11.36 8.64
CA MET A 239 5.41 11.94 7.89
C MET A 239 6.75 11.73 8.61
N VAL A 240 6.81 11.90 9.92
CA VAL A 240 8.03 11.59 10.70
C VAL A 240 8.41 10.12 10.53
N GLN A 241 7.43 9.19 10.53
CA GLN A 241 7.70 7.77 10.29
C GLN A 241 8.23 7.51 8.87
N VAL A 242 7.69 8.20 7.85
CA VAL A 242 8.17 8.15 6.46
C VAL A 242 9.64 8.60 6.39
N LEU A 243 9.94 9.75 6.99
CA LEU A 243 11.30 10.32 7.01
C LEU A 243 12.29 9.40 7.73
N ILE A 244 11.91 8.84 8.89
CA ILE A 244 12.75 7.87 9.62
C ILE A 244 13.04 6.65 8.76
N ASN A 245 12.05 6.08 8.07
CA ASN A 245 12.25 4.90 7.22
C ASN A 245 13.19 5.21 6.04
N LEU A 246 13.03 6.35 5.38
CA LEU A 246 13.90 6.73 4.25
C LEU A 246 15.33 7.04 4.71
N LEU A 247 15.49 7.79 5.80
CA LEU A 247 16.80 8.12 6.36
C LEU A 247 17.52 6.86 6.90
N GLN A 248 16.80 5.94 7.56
CA GLN A 248 17.38 4.67 8.00
C GLN A 248 17.82 3.82 6.81
N ASN A 249 17.07 3.82 5.70
CA ASN A 249 17.47 3.14 4.49
C ASN A 249 18.77 3.74 3.90
N ALA A 250 18.90 5.05 3.91
CA ALA A 250 20.12 5.74 3.49
C ALA A 250 21.32 5.39 4.39
N ILE A 251 21.13 5.41 5.72
CA ILE A 251 22.17 5.01 6.69
C ILE A 251 22.64 3.57 6.43
N ASP A 252 21.69 2.65 6.24
CA ASP A 252 21.97 1.24 5.98
C ASP A 252 22.68 1.03 4.63
N ALA A 253 22.32 1.81 3.60
CA ALA A 253 22.95 1.75 2.27
C ALA A 253 24.42 2.20 2.29
N LEU A 254 24.77 3.08 3.21
CA LEU A 254 26.14 3.54 3.42
C LEU A 254 27.02 2.48 4.12
N ASN A 255 26.43 1.58 4.91
CA ASN A 255 27.10 0.45 5.58
C ASN A 255 28.45 0.82 6.22
N GLY A 256 28.51 1.96 6.91
CA GLY A 256 29.72 2.44 7.59
C GLY A 256 30.84 3.00 6.68
N ARG A 257 30.54 3.34 5.42
CA ARG A 257 31.48 4.02 4.52
C ARG A 257 31.99 5.31 5.15
N LEU A 258 33.30 5.55 5.06
CA LEU A 258 33.94 6.75 5.61
C LEU A 258 33.56 8.02 4.81
N ASP A 259 33.27 7.86 3.51
CA ASP A 259 32.87 8.91 2.57
C ASP A 259 31.32 8.96 2.38
N GLY A 260 30.59 8.31 3.28
CA GLY A 260 29.13 8.22 3.23
C GLY A 260 28.48 9.55 3.57
N VAL A 261 27.66 10.08 2.65
CA VAL A 261 26.92 11.34 2.81
C VAL A 261 25.44 11.12 2.53
N ILE A 262 24.60 11.67 3.40
CA ILE A 262 23.15 11.76 3.17
C ILE A 262 22.82 13.21 2.87
N GLY A 263 22.22 13.48 1.69
CA GLY A 263 21.71 14.79 1.32
C GLY A 263 20.22 14.90 1.64
N ILE A 264 19.81 16.01 2.24
CA ILE A 264 18.38 16.35 2.42
C ILE A 264 18.17 17.71 1.81
N SER A 265 17.28 17.80 0.82
CA SER A 265 16.90 19.08 0.24
C SER A 265 15.40 19.27 0.17
N THR A 266 14.95 20.50 0.29
CA THR A 266 13.56 20.87 0.10
C THR A 266 13.45 21.98 -0.92
N ARG A 267 12.43 21.94 -1.78
CA ARG A 267 12.19 22.97 -2.79
C ARG A 267 10.73 23.07 -3.19
N TYR A 268 10.35 24.21 -3.76
CA TYR A 268 9.07 24.40 -4.41
C TYR A 268 9.16 23.99 -5.89
N VAL A 269 8.28 23.08 -6.37
CA VAL A 269 8.26 22.60 -7.75
C VAL A 269 6.96 23.00 -8.45
N MET A 270 7.06 23.72 -9.56
CA MET A 270 5.86 24.23 -10.27
C MET A 270 5.10 23.17 -11.06
N SER A 271 5.67 21.98 -11.29
CA SER A 271 5.12 20.94 -12.17
C SER A 271 4.64 19.67 -11.46
N GLY A 272 4.66 19.64 -10.13
CA GLY A 272 4.17 18.51 -9.33
C GLY A 272 2.64 18.48 -9.34
N ALA A 273 2.02 17.91 -10.38
CA ALA A 273 0.59 17.61 -10.37
C ALA A 273 0.41 16.11 -10.51
N LEU A 274 -0.37 15.50 -9.63
CA LEU A 274 -1.00 14.22 -9.93
C LEU A 274 -1.99 14.49 -11.05
N ARG A 275 -1.64 14.12 -12.28
CA ARG A 275 -2.63 14.00 -13.35
C ARG A 275 -3.43 12.74 -13.06
N ASP A 276 -4.57 12.93 -12.46
CA ASP A 276 -5.62 11.94 -12.48
C ASP A 276 -6.21 11.92 -13.89
N THR A 277 -6.28 10.76 -14.51
CA THR A 277 -6.84 10.60 -15.86
C THR A 277 -8.37 10.68 -15.87
N ASP A 278 -9.01 10.97 -14.73
CA ASP A 278 -10.46 11.09 -14.61
C ASP A 278 -10.95 12.54 -14.76
N ILE A 279 -11.92 12.65 -15.64
CA ILE A 279 -12.44 13.83 -16.36
C ILE A 279 -13.04 14.93 -15.46
N ASP A 280 -13.08 14.80 -14.10
CA ASP A 280 -13.78 15.79 -13.27
C ASP A 280 -13.19 16.05 -11.86
N ARG A 281 -11.96 15.65 -11.57
CA ARG A 281 -11.34 15.95 -10.27
C ARG A 281 -10.20 16.96 -10.43
N ARG A 282 -10.28 18.05 -9.70
CA ARG A 282 -9.20 19.04 -9.57
C ARG A 282 -7.90 18.32 -9.24
N ALA A 283 -6.95 18.32 -10.16
CA ALA A 283 -5.62 17.73 -9.95
C ALA A 283 -5.03 18.29 -8.65
N ILE A 284 -4.70 17.41 -7.71
CA ILE A 284 -4.05 17.83 -6.47
C ILE A 284 -2.64 18.26 -6.84
N LYS A 285 -2.35 19.55 -6.63
CA LYS A 285 -1.01 20.08 -6.82
C LYS A 285 -0.13 19.63 -5.66
N LEU A 286 1.04 19.07 -5.98
CA LEU A 286 2.05 18.63 -5.02
C LEU A 286 3.33 19.48 -5.20
N PRO A 287 3.30 20.76 -4.86
CA PRO A 287 4.39 21.66 -5.19
C PRO A 287 5.56 21.63 -4.21
N VAL A 288 5.43 20.97 -3.07
CA VAL A 288 6.53 20.85 -2.10
C VAL A 288 7.24 19.52 -2.32
N GLU A 289 8.52 19.59 -2.63
CA GLU A 289 9.40 18.43 -2.78
C GLU A 289 10.38 18.34 -1.62
N ILE A 290 10.54 17.13 -1.06
CA ILE A 290 11.64 16.74 -0.21
C ILE A 290 12.43 15.69 -0.96
N ALA A 291 13.74 15.88 -1.12
CA ALA A 291 14.62 14.86 -1.67
C ALA A 291 15.59 14.39 -0.59
N ILE A 292 15.65 13.07 -0.40
CA ILE A 292 16.60 12.39 0.48
C ILE A 292 17.51 11.56 -0.43
N SER A 293 18.80 11.88 -0.44
CA SER A 293 19.78 11.23 -1.30
C SER A 293 20.90 10.60 -0.48
N ASP A 294 21.47 9.52 -0.98
CA ASP A 294 22.67 8.86 -0.43
C ASP A 294 23.64 8.43 -1.55
N ASN A 295 24.92 8.35 -1.22
CA ASN A 295 25.96 7.84 -2.10
C ASN A 295 26.31 6.37 -1.77
N GLY A 296 25.35 5.61 -1.25
CA GLY A 296 25.50 4.20 -0.89
C GLY A 296 25.52 3.24 -2.08
N ALA A 297 25.47 1.94 -1.77
CA ALA A 297 25.50 0.87 -2.77
C ALA A 297 24.32 0.92 -3.76
N GLY A 298 23.23 1.59 -3.39
CA GLY A 298 22.01 1.69 -4.19
C GLY A 298 21.16 0.43 -4.16
N VAL A 299 20.20 0.38 -5.08
CA VAL A 299 19.23 -0.70 -5.23
C VAL A 299 19.56 -1.45 -6.53
N PRO A 300 19.64 -2.80 -6.52
CA PRO A 300 19.81 -3.58 -7.74
C PRO A 300 18.65 -3.41 -8.71
N ASP A 301 18.92 -3.31 -10.01
CA ASP A 301 17.92 -3.01 -11.04
C ASP A 301 16.76 -4.01 -11.07
N HIS A 302 17.02 -5.28 -10.78
CA HIS A 302 16.01 -6.34 -10.82
C HIS A 302 14.92 -6.25 -9.74
N ILE A 303 15.10 -5.41 -8.70
CA ILE A 303 14.10 -5.21 -7.63
C ILE A 303 13.50 -3.81 -7.64
N VAL A 304 13.90 -2.93 -8.56
CA VAL A 304 13.42 -1.54 -8.60
C VAL A 304 11.91 -1.46 -8.76
N ASP A 305 11.33 -2.29 -9.63
CA ASP A 305 9.88 -2.34 -9.86
C ASP A 305 9.09 -2.82 -8.63
N GLU A 306 9.74 -3.61 -7.77
CA GLU A 306 9.12 -4.17 -6.57
C GLU A 306 9.60 -3.48 -5.28
N LEU A 307 10.33 -2.36 -5.40
CA LEU A 307 10.99 -1.68 -4.28
C LEU A 307 10.06 -1.31 -3.12
N PHE A 308 8.82 -0.98 -3.45
CA PHE A 308 7.79 -0.61 -2.48
C PHE A 308 6.87 -1.78 -2.09
N SER A 309 7.11 -2.99 -2.61
CA SER A 309 6.35 -4.18 -2.26
C SER A 309 6.78 -4.71 -0.89
N PRO A 310 5.85 -5.23 -0.08
CA PRO A 310 6.19 -5.82 1.21
C PRO A 310 7.14 -7.00 1.07
N PHE A 311 8.03 -7.17 2.06
CA PHE A 311 9.02 -8.25 2.16
C PHE A 311 10.13 -8.23 1.12
N VAL A 312 10.20 -7.24 0.24
CA VAL A 312 11.31 -7.04 -0.70
C VAL A 312 12.47 -6.37 0.02
N THR A 313 13.62 -7.03 0.08
CA THR A 313 14.82 -6.53 0.74
C THR A 313 16.08 -7.21 0.20
N THR A 314 17.16 -6.45 0.10
CA THR A 314 18.52 -6.94 -0.18
C THR A 314 19.36 -7.10 1.10
N LYS A 315 18.83 -6.65 2.24
CA LYS A 315 19.54 -6.67 3.53
C LYS A 315 19.36 -8.03 4.21
N ARG A 316 20.44 -8.59 4.75
CA ARG A 316 20.45 -9.89 5.46
C ARG A 316 19.47 -9.93 6.65
N ASP A 317 19.39 -8.82 7.40
CA ASP A 317 18.50 -8.67 8.56
C ASP A 317 17.31 -7.75 8.27
N GLY A 318 17.15 -7.34 7.02
CA GLY A 318 16.08 -6.46 6.59
C GLY A 318 14.73 -7.20 6.53
N GLN A 319 13.67 -6.54 7.01
CA GLN A 319 12.31 -7.11 7.02
C GLN A 319 11.54 -6.82 5.73
N GLY A 320 12.05 -5.89 4.87
CA GLY A 320 11.40 -5.52 3.61
C GLY A 320 10.06 -4.80 3.77
N LEU A 321 9.75 -4.24 4.96
CA LEU A 321 8.48 -3.58 5.24
C LEU A 321 8.59 -2.05 5.24
N GLY A 322 9.79 -1.49 5.39
CA GLY A 322 9.99 -0.05 5.56
C GLY A 322 9.46 0.78 4.38
N LEU A 323 9.81 0.41 3.15
CA LEU A 323 9.35 1.13 1.95
C LEU A 323 7.88 0.88 1.62
N ALA A 324 7.35 -0.28 1.94
CA ALA A 324 5.91 -0.54 1.83
C ALA A 324 5.10 0.37 2.78
N ILE A 325 5.59 0.58 4.02
CA ILE A 325 5.00 1.54 4.96
C ILE A 325 5.11 2.97 4.42
N VAL A 326 6.26 3.35 3.84
CA VAL A 326 6.44 4.67 3.21
C VAL A 326 5.38 4.89 2.13
N ARG A 327 5.24 3.95 1.19
CA ARG A 327 4.24 4.04 0.10
C ARG A 327 2.83 4.24 0.67
N LYS A 328 2.44 3.40 1.62
CA LYS A 328 1.12 3.47 2.26
C LYS A 328 0.85 4.81 2.93
N LEU A 329 1.75 5.27 3.80
CA LEU A 329 1.56 6.54 4.53
C LEU A 329 1.54 7.74 3.58
N VAL A 330 2.41 7.75 2.57
CA VAL A 330 2.45 8.80 1.56
C VAL A 330 1.16 8.86 0.75
N GLN A 331 0.60 7.70 0.34
CA GLN A 331 -0.69 7.63 -0.33
C GLN A 331 -1.84 8.13 0.56
N GLN A 332 -1.88 7.72 1.82
CA GLN A 332 -2.89 8.18 2.79
C GLN A 332 -2.87 9.70 3.00
N MET A 333 -1.72 10.35 2.81
CA MET A 333 -1.55 11.81 2.87
C MET A 333 -1.78 12.52 1.52
N ASN A 334 -2.36 11.85 0.50
CA ASN A 334 -2.51 12.39 -0.85
C ASN A 334 -1.19 12.92 -1.44
N SER A 335 -0.12 12.27 -1.14
CA SER A 335 1.26 12.61 -1.50
C SER A 335 1.85 11.56 -2.43
N ARG A 336 3.04 11.79 -2.97
CA ARG A 336 3.72 10.86 -3.87
C ARG A 336 5.15 10.62 -3.44
N VAL A 337 5.62 9.37 -3.53
CA VAL A 337 7.03 9.00 -3.39
C VAL A 337 7.57 8.54 -4.74
N LEU A 338 8.76 9.01 -5.09
CA LEU A 338 9.48 8.63 -6.31
C LEU A 338 10.86 8.12 -5.91
N PHE A 339 11.37 7.17 -6.69
CA PHE A 339 12.73 6.64 -6.58
C PHE A 339 13.50 6.98 -7.85
N GLU A 340 14.76 7.39 -7.68
CA GLU A 340 15.67 7.71 -8.77
C GLU A 340 17.07 7.21 -8.42
N ARG A 341 17.75 6.60 -9.39
CA ARG A 341 19.15 6.19 -9.27
C ARG A 341 19.95 6.87 -10.36
N ASP A 342 20.90 7.71 -9.97
CA ASP A 342 21.91 8.24 -10.87
C ASP A 342 23.15 7.34 -10.83
N HIS A 343 23.32 6.52 -11.87
CA HIS A 343 24.43 5.58 -11.97
C HIS A 343 25.78 6.30 -12.22
N ALA A 344 25.77 7.48 -12.84
CA ALA A 344 27.00 8.24 -13.12
C ALA A 344 27.57 8.86 -11.85
N LEU A 345 26.70 9.37 -10.98
CA LEU A 345 27.07 9.95 -9.69
C LEU A 345 27.09 8.90 -8.56
N GLY A 346 26.62 7.68 -8.82
CA GLY A 346 26.46 6.65 -7.80
C GLY A 346 25.49 7.05 -6.69
N GLN A 347 24.48 7.88 -7.00
CA GLN A 347 23.56 8.47 -6.02
C GLN A 347 22.17 7.87 -6.12
N THR A 348 21.60 7.50 -4.97
CA THR A 348 20.21 7.10 -4.82
C THR A 348 19.41 8.27 -4.25
N THR A 349 18.23 8.55 -4.79
CA THR A 349 17.37 9.64 -4.30
C THR A 349 15.93 9.17 -4.18
N PHE A 350 15.34 9.39 -3.00
CA PHE A 350 13.91 9.30 -2.78
C PHE A 350 13.33 10.71 -2.75
N ARG A 351 12.30 10.96 -3.57
CA ARG A 351 11.59 12.25 -3.62
C ARG A 351 10.18 12.09 -3.08
N LEU A 352 9.79 12.93 -2.15
CA LEU A 352 8.43 13.05 -1.64
C LEU A 352 7.81 14.33 -2.21
N LEU A 353 6.65 14.21 -2.83
CA LEU A 353 5.88 15.33 -3.35
C LEU A 353 4.63 15.50 -2.47
N LEU A 354 4.44 16.70 -1.91
CA LEU A 354 3.47 16.97 -0.86
C LEU A 354 2.50 18.09 -1.25
N PRO A 355 1.22 18.00 -0.81
CA PRO A 355 0.25 19.06 -0.98
C PRO A 355 0.51 20.21 -0.01
N VAL A 356 0.28 21.43 -0.47
CA VAL A 356 0.31 22.62 0.38
C VAL A 356 -0.98 22.72 1.19
N ALA A 357 -0.89 23.16 2.44
CA ALA A 357 -2.04 23.57 3.20
C ALA A 357 -2.68 24.77 2.49
N SER A 358 -3.87 24.55 1.88
CA SER A 358 -4.63 25.65 1.30
C SER A 358 -4.98 26.62 2.41
N GLY A 359 -4.34 27.76 2.45
CA GLY A 359 -4.79 28.85 3.31
C GLY A 359 -6.28 29.07 3.02
N LYS A 360 -7.12 29.14 4.04
CA LYS A 360 -8.46 29.72 3.87
C LYS A 360 -8.25 31.02 3.12
N ALA A 361 -8.70 31.09 1.86
CA ALA A 361 -8.94 32.37 1.25
C ALA A 361 -9.85 33.10 2.25
N SER A 362 -9.30 34.11 2.92
CA SER A 362 -10.08 35.06 3.70
C SER A 362 -11.18 35.56 2.77
N GLU A 363 -12.43 35.30 3.16
CA GLU A 363 -13.60 36.03 2.69
C GLU A 363 -13.42 37.55 2.91
#